data_9e08eadb7a8b2c73605681fb3876193b
#
_entry.id   9e08eadb7a8b2c73605681fb3876193b
#
_cell.length_a   1.000
_cell.length_b   1.000
_cell.length_c   1.000
_cell.angle_alpha   90.00
_cell.angle_beta   90.00
_cell.angle_gamma   90.00
#
_symmetry.space_group_name_H-M   'P 1'
#
loop_
_entity.id
_entity.type
_entity.pdbx_description
1 polymer ?
#
loop_
_entity_poly.entity_id
_entity_poly.type
_entity_poly.pdbx_seq_one_letter_code
_entity_poly.pdbx_strand_id
1 'polypeptide(L)'
;MQKTNNEWSVQSLRIQYVSDLHLEFPQNRKWLEDHPLEVTGDILLVAGDTAYLDQPDSKRDTYSQYSFWDWASEHYQKVIVCFGNHDFYGYYDLSTMQDGYCKQIRSNIHAYYNSVVHLGEIDIIVSTLWSYIEPYNVYLTERGVSDFYRIRYEGHRLNADNFNHEHDRCLQFVKQAIAESKARTKIVLTHHVPTQLCTAEEFRDSNINGAFTVELGEYIPDSGIDFWIYGHSHRNINAQIGKTKITSNQLGYISQGEHFANGFDSKKMIEV
;
A
#
# COMPACT_ATOMS: atom_id res chain seq x y z
N MET A 1 -13.76 9.47 33.36
CA MET A 1 -12.53 8.72 33.64
C MET A 1 -11.85 8.46 32.29
N GLN A 2 -10.80 9.21 32.01
CA GLN A 2 -9.99 9.04 30.81
C GLN A 2 -9.22 7.73 30.92
N LYS A 3 -9.46 6.79 30.01
CA LYS A 3 -8.56 5.64 29.81
C LYS A 3 -7.35 6.14 29.02
N THR A 4 -6.32 6.48 29.75
CA THR A 4 -4.98 6.77 29.24
C THR A 4 -4.22 5.48 29.09
N ASN A 5 -3.44 5.38 28.01
CA ASN A 5 -2.43 4.38 27.70
C ASN A 5 -2.93 2.93 27.49
N ASN A 6 -3.19 2.59 26.23
CA ASN A 6 -3.17 1.20 25.82
C ASN A 6 -1.71 0.69 25.91
N GLU A 7 -1.36 0.08 27.03
CA GLU A 7 -0.23 -0.82 27.12
C GLU A 7 -0.55 -2.03 26.24
N TRP A 8 0.12 -2.14 25.09
CA TRP A 8 0.17 -3.38 24.33
C TRP A 8 0.92 -4.38 25.20
N SER A 9 0.18 -5.18 25.96
CA SER A 9 0.74 -6.22 26.83
C SER A 9 1.34 -7.33 25.94
N VAL A 10 2.20 -8.15 26.52
CA VAL A 10 3.00 -9.27 25.96
C VAL A 10 2.20 -10.37 25.18
N GLN A 11 1.00 -10.09 24.73
CA GLN A 11 0.25 -10.94 23.79
C GLN A 11 0.69 -10.62 22.37
N SER A 12 0.95 -11.66 21.56
CA SER A 12 1.25 -11.53 20.15
C SER A 12 0.17 -10.68 19.47
N LEU A 13 0.58 -9.61 18.78
CA LEU A 13 -0.33 -8.75 18.04
C LEU A 13 -0.65 -9.41 16.70
N ARG A 14 -1.93 -9.59 16.40
CA ARG A 14 -2.39 -10.13 15.11
C ARG A 14 -2.66 -9.01 14.15
N ILE A 15 -1.96 -9.00 13.04
CA ILE A 15 -2.06 -7.96 12.01
C ILE A 15 -2.61 -8.60 10.73
N GLN A 16 -3.86 -8.28 10.42
CA GLN A 16 -4.51 -8.66 9.16
C GLN A 16 -4.12 -7.65 8.08
N TYR A 17 -4.04 -8.09 6.82
CA TYR A 17 -3.68 -7.20 5.73
C TYR A 17 -4.39 -7.54 4.44
N VAL A 18 -4.67 -6.47 3.70
CA VAL A 18 -5.30 -6.50 2.37
C VAL A 18 -4.74 -5.38 1.50
N SER A 19 -5.01 -5.42 0.21
CA SER A 19 -4.76 -4.30 -0.72
C SER A 19 -5.67 -4.38 -1.94
N ASP A 20 -5.58 -3.35 -2.78
CA ASP A 20 -6.25 -3.31 -4.08
C ASP A 20 -7.77 -3.53 -3.94
N LEU A 21 -8.37 -2.86 -2.95
CA LEU A 21 -9.80 -2.97 -2.66
C LEU A 21 -10.65 -2.24 -3.70
N HIS A 22 -10.09 -1.19 -4.31
CA HIS A 22 -10.71 -0.44 -5.41
C HIS A 22 -12.17 -0.05 -5.14
N LEU A 23 -12.39 0.63 -4.02
CA LEU A 23 -13.72 1.06 -3.60
C LEU A 23 -14.34 2.09 -4.56
N GLU A 24 -13.57 2.68 -5.45
CA GLU A 24 -14.06 3.51 -6.55
C GLU A 24 -14.94 2.73 -7.54
N PHE A 25 -14.77 1.39 -7.64
CA PHE A 25 -15.59 0.55 -8.51
C PHE A 25 -16.80 -0.02 -7.76
N PRO A 26 -18.03 0.17 -8.30
CA PRO A 26 -19.26 -0.34 -7.66
C PRO A 26 -19.26 -1.86 -7.45
N GLN A 27 -18.64 -2.63 -8.35
CA GLN A 27 -18.55 -4.08 -8.25
C GLN A 27 -17.72 -4.52 -7.06
N ASN A 28 -16.59 -3.85 -6.81
CA ASN A 28 -15.72 -4.14 -5.68
C ASN A 28 -16.43 -3.80 -4.35
N ARG A 29 -17.08 -2.63 -4.26
CA ARG A 29 -17.88 -2.28 -3.08
C ARG A 29 -18.95 -3.32 -2.78
N LYS A 30 -19.76 -3.66 -3.80
CA LYS A 30 -20.83 -4.62 -3.64
C LYS A 30 -20.31 -5.98 -3.20
N TRP A 31 -19.20 -6.42 -3.78
CA TRP A 31 -18.60 -7.69 -3.40
C TRP A 31 -18.13 -7.69 -1.93
N LEU A 32 -17.47 -6.63 -1.47
CA LEU A 32 -17.02 -6.50 -0.09
C LEU A 32 -18.18 -6.37 0.91
N GLU A 33 -19.31 -5.77 0.51
CA GLU A 33 -20.54 -5.76 1.33
C GLU A 33 -21.14 -7.16 1.48
N ASP A 34 -21.14 -7.95 0.40
CA ASP A 34 -21.68 -9.31 0.39
C ASP A 34 -20.69 -10.34 1.01
N HIS A 35 -19.40 -10.05 0.97
CA HIS A 35 -18.30 -10.91 1.44
C HIS A 35 -17.32 -10.10 2.29
N PRO A 36 -17.71 -9.66 3.49
CA PRO A 36 -16.83 -8.90 4.37
C PRO A 36 -15.62 -9.74 4.77
N LEU A 37 -14.53 -9.08 5.12
CA LEU A 37 -13.36 -9.77 5.65
C LEU A 37 -13.73 -10.53 6.93
N GLU A 38 -13.23 -11.75 7.06
CA GLU A 38 -13.31 -12.45 8.34
C GLU A 38 -12.25 -11.84 9.29
N VAL A 39 -12.71 -11.22 10.36
CA VAL A 39 -11.84 -10.51 11.29
C VAL A 39 -10.95 -11.49 12.05
N THR A 40 -9.68 -11.53 11.71
CA THR A 40 -8.66 -12.40 12.35
C THR A 40 -7.58 -11.59 13.04
N GLY A 41 -7.44 -10.31 12.70
CA GLY A 41 -6.44 -9.41 13.25
C GLY A 41 -7.01 -8.40 14.25
N ASP A 42 -6.15 -7.89 15.11
CA ASP A 42 -6.47 -6.76 16.00
C ASP A 42 -6.29 -5.44 15.26
N ILE A 43 -5.40 -5.41 14.27
CA ILE A 43 -5.09 -4.30 13.38
C ILE A 43 -5.27 -4.73 11.94
N LEU A 44 -5.73 -3.80 11.08
CA LEU A 44 -5.79 -3.99 9.64
C LEU A 44 -4.76 -3.08 8.95
N LEU A 45 -3.93 -3.65 8.08
CA LEU A 45 -3.09 -2.92 7.14
C LEU A 45 -3.72 -2.97 5.74
N VAL A 46 -3.75 -1.83 5.07
CA VAL A 46 -4.24 -1.73 3.68
C VAL A 46 -3.09 -1.21 2.81
N ALA A 47 -2.58 -2.06 1.92
CA ALA A 47 -1.39 -1.78 1.12
C ALA A 47 -1.71 -1.07 -0.22
N GLY A 48 -2.53 -0.03 -0.17
CA GLY A 48 -2.83 0.87 -1.30
C GLY A 48 -4.00 0.45 -2.17
N ASP A 49 -4.26 1.29 -3.16
CA ASP A 49 -5.35 1.16 -4.15
C ASP A 49 -6.71 0.93 -3.51
N THR A 50 -7.08 1.89 -2.67
CA THR A 50 -8.32 1.79 -1.91
C THR A 50 -9.44 2.63 -2.52
N ALA A 51 -9.17 3.90 -2.85
CA ALA A 51 -10.16 4.82 -3.42
C ALA A 51 -9.48 6.10 -3.92
N TYR A 52 -10.16 6.89 -4.77
CA TYR A 52 -9.58 8.15 -5.27
C TYR A 52 -9.56 9.26 -4.21
N LEU A 53 -8.40 9.89 -4.05
CA LEU A 53 -8.26 11.12 -3.29
C LEU A 53 -8.89 12.30 -4.05
N ASP A 54 -9.55 13.17 -3.31
CA ASP A 54 -9.93 14.48 -3.84
C ASP A 54 -8.71 15.43 -3.83
N GLN A 55 -8.73 16.43 -4.72
CA GLN A 55 -7.71 17.47 -4.75
C GLN A 55 -7.59 18.17 -3.39
N PRO A 56 -6.40 18.63 -3.00
CA PRO A 56 -6.17 19.21 -1.67
C PRO A 56 -7.07 20.41 -1.32
N ASP A 57 -7.52 21.17 -2.33
CA ASP A 57 -8.42 22.32 -2.19
C ASP A 57 -9.91 21.95 -2.31
N SER A 58 -10.22 20.69 -2.54
CA SER A 58 -11.59 20.20 -2.65
C SER A 58 -12.31 20.29 -1.29
N LYS A 59 -13.58 20.65 -1.35
CA LYS A 59 -14.49 20.57 -0.19
C LYS A 59 -15.13 19.17 -0.05
N ARG A 60 -14.85 18.27 -0.99
CA ARG A 60 -15.34 16.90 -0.96
C ARG A 60 -14.36 16.03 -0.22
N ASP A 61 -14.83 14.98 0.39
CA ASP A 61 -14.04 13.89 0.94
C ASP A 61 -14.59 12.56 0.44
N THR A 62 -14.39 12.32 -0.85
CA THR A 62 -14.87 11.11 -1.53
C THR A 62 -14.19 9.86 -0.96
N TYR A 63 -12.93 9.99 -0.56
CA TYR A 63 -12.15 8.90 0.01
C TYR A 63 -12.79 8.32 1.27
N SER A 64 -13.29 9.19 2.14
CA SER A 64 -13.82 8.79 3.45
C SER A 64 -15.30 8.38 3.44
N GLN A 65 -16.00 8.48 2.30
CA GLN A 65 -17.45 8.26 2.24
C GLN A 65 -17.87 6.77 2.17
N TYR A 66 -16.95 5.85 1.91
CA TYR A 66 -17.28 4.45 1.67
C TYR A 66 -17.66 3.71 2.96
N SER A 67 -18.70 2.90 2.90
CA SER A 67 -19.24 2.07 3.99
C SER A 67 -18.19 1.08 4.57
N PHE A 68 -17.25 0.66 3.75
CA PHE A 68 -16.12 -0.18 4.18
C PHE A 68 -15.37 0.43 5.38
N TRP A 69 -15.21 1.75 5.40
CA TRP A 69 -14.51 2.41 6.51
C TRP A 69 -15.28 2.37 7.82
N ASP A 70 -16.63 2.46 7.76
CA ASP A 70 -17.47 2.32 8.96
C ASP A 70 -17.36 0.90 9.50
N TRP A 71 -17.49 -0.09 8.62
CA TRP A 71 -17.31 -1.48 8.97
C TRP A 71 -15.91 -1.75 9.55
N ALA A 72 -14.84 -1.30 8.92
CA ALA A 72 -13.48 -1.51 9.40
C ALA A 72 -13.22 -0.82 10.75
N SER A 73 -13.80 0.38 10.95
CA SER A 73 -13.69 1.12 12.22
C SER A 73 -14.33 0.38 13.40
N GLU A 74 -15.40 -0.35 13.15
CA GLU A 74 -16.10 -1.13 14.18
C GLU A 74 -15.38 -2.44 14.54
N HIS A 75 -14.62 -3.01 13.60
CA HIS A 75 -14.07 -4.35 13.75
C HIS A 75 -12.57 -4.40 14.10
N TYR A 76 -11.81 -3.32 13.84
CA TYR A 76 -10.39 -3.27 14.14
C TYR A 76 -10.07 -2.16 15.15
N GLN A 77 -9.10 -2.41 16.03
CA GLN A 77 -8.63 -1.40 16.98
C GLN A 77 -7.95 -0.24 16.25
N LYS A 78 -7.26 -0.52 15.14
CA LYS A 78 -6.61 0.46 14.29
C LYS A 78 -6.55 -0.05 12.85
N VAL A 79 -6.72 0.88 11.90
CA VAL A 79 -6.50 0.61 10.48
C VAL A 79 -5.45 1.59 9.96
N ILE A 80 -4.41 1.05 9.33
CA ILE A 80 -3.31 1.80 8.75
C ILE A 80 -3.34 1.57 7.24
N VAL A 81 -3.52 2.65 6.49
CA VAL A 81 -3.67 2.61 5.04
C VAL A 81 -2.44 3.25 4.40
N CYS A 82 -1.84 2.56 3.45
CA CYS A 82 -0.89 3.11 2.50
C CYS A 82 -1.65 3.67 1.29
N PHE A 83 -1.19 4.74 0.67
CA PHE A 83 -1.72 5.14 -0.64
C PHE A 83 -1.08 4.31 -1.76
N GLY A 84 -1.90 3.87 -2.72
CA GLY A 84 -1.45 3.31 -3.99
C GLY A 84 -1.53 4.33 -5.13
N ASN A 85 -1.20 3.90 -6.35
CA ASN A 85 -1.25 4.80 -7.51
C ASN A 85 -2.69 5.19 -7.88
N HIS A 86 -3.67 4.27 -7.73
CA HIS A 86 -5.08 4.59 -7.98
C HIS A 86 -5.64 5.63 -7.01
N ASP A 87 -5.11 5.73 -5.79
CA ASP A 87 -5.54 6.76 -4.84
C ASP A 87 -5.31 8.18 -5.42
N PHE A 88 -4.34 8.35 -6.32
CA PHE A 88 -4.05 9.61 -7.02
C PHE A 88 -4.77 9.76 -8.37
N TYR A 89 -5.57 8.79 -8.81
CA TYR A 89 -6.37 8.92 -10.03
C TYR A 89 -7.46 9.99 -9.82
N GLY A 90 -8.04 10.53 -10.86
CA GLY A 90 -8.88 11.72 -10.72
C GLY A 90 -8.07 13.00 -10.86
N TYR A 91 -6.89 12.89 -11.47
CA TYR A 91 -5.97 14.01 -11.76
C TYR A 91 -5.40 14.68 -10.50
N TYR A 92 -5.25 13.93 -9.41
CA TYR A 92 -4.56 14.43 -8.22
C TYR A 92 -3.14 14.88 -8.58
N ASP A 93 -2.73 16.05 -8.08
CA ASP A 93 -1.38 16.55 -8.30
C ASP A 93 -0.43 15.97 -7.26
N LEU A 94 0.31 14.92 -7.65
CA LEU A 94 1.19 14.17 -6.77
C LEU A 94 2.33 15.04 -6.21
N SER A 95 2.75 16.11 -6.91
CA SER A 95 3.77 17.03 -6.43
C SER A 95 3.38 17.76 -5.15
N THR A 96 2.08 17.80 -4.82
CA THR A 96 1.57 18.41 -3.57
C THR A 96 1.67 17.47 -2.38
N MET A 97 1.94 16.17 -2.60
CA MET A 97 2.03 15.19 -1.53
C MET A 97 3.35 15.32 -0.77
N GLN A 98 3.27 15.42 0.54
CA GLN A 98 4.44 15.62 1.40
C GLN A 98 4.73 14.38 2.24
N ASP A 99 6.00 14.17 2.58
CA ASP A 99 6.39 13.15 3.54
C ASP A 99 5.77 13.44 4.90
N GLY A 100 5.31 12.39 5.58
CA GLY A 100 4.58 12.51 6.84
C GLY A 100 3.09 12.86 6.67
N TYR A 101 2.58 12.94 5.43
CA TYR A 101 1.15 13.20 5.23
C TYR A 101 0.29 12.11 5.86
N CYS A 102 -0.73 12.57 6.61
CA CYS A 102 -1.68 11.70 7.29
C CYS A 102 -3.10 12.21 7.08
N LYS A 103 -3.94 11.39 6.44
CA LYS A 103 -5.37 11.64 6.29
C LYS A 103 -6.15 10.81 7.30
N GLN A 104 -6.85 11.48 8.21
CA GLN A 104 -7.79 10.82 9.10
C GLN A 104 -9.08 10.49 8.33
N ILE A 105 -9.49 9.22 8.35
CA ILE A 105 -10.71 8.70 7.71
C ILE A 105 -11.79 8.44 8.75
N ARG A 106 -11.42 7.78 9.86
CA ARG A 106 -12.22 7.60 11.08
C ARG A 106 -11.30 7.84 12.29
N SER A 107 -11.82 7.81 13.49
CA SER A 107 -11.03 8.05 14.71
C SER A 107 -9.86 7.04 14.86
N ASN A 108 -10.02 5.82 14.38
CA ASN A 108 -9.04 4.74 14.42
C ASN A 108 -8.52 4.33 13.03
N ILE A 109 -8.88 5.05 11.95
CA ILE A 109 -8.45 4.78 10.58
C ILE A 109 -7.71 5.98 10.02
N HIS A 110 -6.47 5.76 9.58
CA HIS A 110 -5.64 6.80 8.98
C HIS A 110 -4.90 6.26 7.76
N ALA A 111 -4.86 7.07 6.69
CA ALA A 111 -4.04 6.82 5.50
C ALA A 111 -2.78 7.68 5.52
N TYR A 112 -1.66 7.10 5.10
CA TYR A 112 -0.34 7.68 5.27
C TYR A 112 0.45 7.68 3.97
N TYR A 113 1.26 8.72 3.79
CA TYR A 113 2.30 8.81 2.78
C TYR A 113 3.64 9.07 3.44
N ASN A 114 4.65 8.23 3.17
CA ASN A 114 6.00 8.30 3.74
C ASN A 114 5.98 8.63 5.26
N SER A 115 5.47 7.69 6.04
CA SER A 115 5.27 7.88 7.49
C SER A 115 5.65 6.63 8.28
N VAL A 116 6.04 6.80 9.53
CA VAL A 116 6.24 5.69 10.48
C VAL A 116 5.12 5.71 11.51
N VAL A 117 4.46 4.57 11.68
CA VAL A 117 3.42 4.38 12.70
C VAL A 117 3.98 3.48 13.79
N HIS A 118 4.12 4.01 15.00
CA HIS A 118 4.64 3.29 16.15
C HIS A 118 3.52 2.57 16.90
N LEU A 119 3.70 1.26 17.16
CA LEU A 119 2.78 0.40 17.90
C LEU A 119 3.57 -0.38 18.96
N GLY A 120 3.87 0.27 20.08
CA GLY A 120 4.73 -0.31 21.11
C GLY A 120 6.12 -0.61 20.58
N GLU A 121 6.49 -1.91 20.52
CA GLU A 121 7.78 -2.36 19.99
C GLU A 121 7.77 -2.66 18.48
N ILE A 122 6.72 -2.25 17.76
CA ILE A 122 6.56 -2.48 16.33
C ILE A 122 6.56 -1.12 15.62
N ASP A 123 7.37 -0.99 14.59
CA ASP A 123 7.31 0.12 13.64
C ASP A 123 6.72 -0.36 12.31
N ILE A 124 5.66 0.33 11.86
CA ILE A 124 5.09 0.14 10.54
C ILE A 124 5.53 1.32 9.67
N ILE A 125 6.41 1.05 8.71
CA ILE A 125 6.97 2.03 7.79
C ILE A 125 6.10 2.00 6.53
N VAL A 126 5.36 3.09 6.31
CA VAL A 126 4.34 3.19 5.26
C VAL A 126 4.83 4.07 4.13
N SER A 127 4.82 3.57 2.90
CA SER A 127 5.19 4.34 1.70
C SER A 127 4.51 3.76 0.45
N THR A 128 4.10 4.61 -0.49
CA THR A 128 3.68 4.11 -1.81
C THR A 128 4.83 3.38 -2.51
N LEU A 129 6.06 3.74 -2.19
CA LEU A 129 7.35 3.27 -2.73
C LEU A 129 7.57 3.74 -4.17
N TRP A 130 6.51 3.70 -5.01
CA TRP A 130 6.64 3.76 -6.45
C TRP A 130 7.68 2.74 -6.93
N SER A 131 7.81 2.52 -8.21
CA SER A 131 8.83 1.65 -8.78
C SER A 131 9.71 2.47 -9.72
N TYR A 132 10.65 1.84 -10.43
CA TYR A 132 11.60 2.55 -11.26
C TYR A 132 11.47 2.15 -12.73
N ILE A 133 11.34 3.13 -13.60
CA ILE A 133 11.18 2.93 -15.04
C ILE A 133 12.53 3.18 -15.72
N GLU A 134 13.09 2.13 -16.29
CA GLU A 134 14.34 2.20 -17.04
C GLU A 134 14.20 3.06 -18.31
N PRO A 135 15.22 3.85 -18.68
CA PRO A 135 15.13 4.79 -19.80
C PRO A 135 14.68 4.16 -21.13
N TYR A 136 15.06 2.92 -21.39
CA TYR A 136 14.68 2.22 -22.62
C TYR A 136 13.20 1.75 -22.64
N ASN A 137 12.52 1.75 -21.49
CA ASN A 137 11.12 1.38 -21.35
C ASN A 137 10.16 2.57 -21.26
N VAL A 138 10.66 3.79 -21.10
CA VAL A 138 9.86 5.01 -20.88
C VAL A 138 8.73 5.15 -21.91
N TYR A 139 9.06 5.05 -23.19
CA TYR A 139 8.07 5.25 -24.27
C TYR A 139 6.88 4.28 -24.18
N LEU A 140 7.14 2.99 -23.93
CA LEU A 140 6.09 1.98 -23.84
C LEU A 140 5.31 2.11 -22.53
N THR A 141 5.99 2.42 -21.44
CA THR A 141 5.38 2.56 -20.11
C THR A 141 4.44 3.76 -20.06
N GLU A 142 4.87 4.94 -20.51
CA GLU A 142 4.02 6.14 -20.53
C GLU A 142 2.77 5.99 -21.40
N ARG A 143 2.82 5.15 -22.43
CA ARG A 143 1.67 4.87 -23.29
C ARG A 143 0.78 3.74 -22.80
N GLY A 144 1.33 2.80 -22.05
CA GLY A 144 0.65 1.58 -21.62
C GLY A 144 0.07 1.64 -20.22
N VAL A 145 0.56 2.53 -19.36
CA VAL A 145 0.16 2.60 -17.94
C VAL A 145 -0.73 3.81 -17.70
N SER A 146 -1.84 3.58 -17.01
CA SER A 146 -2.88 4.59 -16.76
C SER A 146 -2.42 5.76 -15.90
N ASP A 147 -1.41 5.56 -15.06
CA ASP A 147 -0.85 6.60 -14.17
C ASP A 147 -0.50 7.88 -14.94
N PHE A 148 0.13 7.74 -16.12
CA PHE A 148 0.56 8.85 -16.96
C PHE A 148 -0.60 9.64 -17.61
N TYR A 149 -1.81 9.12 -17.51
CA TYR A 149 -3.03 9.78 -17.98
C TYR A 149 -3.94 10.27 -16.86
N ARG A 150 -3.81 9.69 -15.67
CA ARG A 150 -4.72 9.87 -14.55
C ARG A 150 -4.15 10.71 -13.42
N ILE A 151 -2.82 10.82 -13.31
CA ILE A 151 -2.11 11.55 -12.28
C ILE A 151 -1.51 12.81 -12.86
N ARG A 152 -1.42 13.88 -12.06
CA ARG A 152 -0.72 15.12 -12.40
C ARG A 152 0.53 15.27 -11.56
N TYR A 153 1.44 16.09 -12.08
CA TYR A 153 2.64 16.52 -11.39
C TYR A 153 2.95 17.96 -11.79
N GLU A 154 2.96 18.90 -10.83
CA GLU A 154 3.13 20.35 -11.07
C GLU A 154 2.14 20.90 -12.13
N GLY A 155 0.88 20.47 -12.06
CA GLY A 155 -0.18 20.86 -12.98
C GLY A 155 -0.15 20.18 -14.35
N HIS A 156 0.89 19.43 -14.68
CA HIS A 156 1.05 18.68 -15.93
C HIS A 156 0.69 17.21 -15.77
N ARG A 157 0.68 16.45 -16.84
CA ARG A 157 0.60 14.99 -16.76
C ARG A 157 1.85 14.44 -16.10
N LEU A 158 1.70 13.43 -15.26
CA LEU A 158 2.82 12.64 -14.78
C LEU A 158 3.65 12.12 -15.98
N ASN A 159 4.95 12.11 -15.84
CA ASN A 159 5.89 11.49 -16.78
C ASN A 159 6.85 10.55 -16.05
N ALA A 160 7.66 9.81 -16.78
CA ALA A 160 8.57 8.83 -16.19
C ALA A 160 9.65 9.46 -15.29
N ASP A 161 10.11 10.68 -15.60
CA ASP A 161 11.08 11.38 -14.77
C ASP A 161 10.48 11.74 -13.41
N ASN A 162 9.24 12.24 -13.38
CA ASN A 162 8.54 12.54 -12.14
C ASN A 162 8.20 11.26 -11.36
N PHE A 163 7.83 10.20 -12.05
CA PHE A 163 7.56 8.89 -11.45
C PHE A 163 8.82 8.34 -10.76
N ASN A 164 9.96 8.38 -11.44
CA ASN A 164 11.25 7.94 -10.88
C ASN A 164 11.72 8.86 -9.74
N HIS A 165 11.46 10.17 -9.83
CA HIS A 165 11.72 11.10 -8.73
C HIS A 165 10.93 10.73 -7.46
N GLU A 166 9.66 10.39 -7.60
CA GLU A 166 8.84 9.93 -6.47
C GLU A 166 9.33 8.59 -5.92
N HIS A 167 9.79 7.68 -6.78
CA HIS A 167 10.45 6.46 -6.35
C HIS A 167 11.68 6.76 -5.47
N ASP A 168 12.59 7.59 -5.96
CA ASP A 168 13.82 7.93 -5.23
C ASP A 168 13.50 8.54 -3.86
N ARG A 169 12.53 9.45 -3.80
CA ARG A 169 12.07 10.08 -2.55
C ARG A 169 11.50 9.04 -1.58
N CYS A 170 10.60 8.19 -2.04
CA CYS A 170 9.98 7.16 -1.22
C CYS A 170 10.99 6.12 -0.73
N LEU A 171 11.89 5.67 -1.60
CA LEU A 171 12.93 4.71 -1.24
C LEU A 171 13.92 5.29 -0.23
N GLN A 172 14.31 6.56 -0.39
CA GLN A 172 15.15 7.25 0.59
C GLN A 172 14.47 7.32 1.95
N PHE A 173 13.18 7.70 1.99
CA PHE A 173 12.39 7.69 3.23
C PHE A 173 12.37 6.30 3.88
N VAL A 174 12.04 5.25 3.12
CA VAL A 174 11.97 3.88 3.65
C VAL A 174 13.32 3.46 4.24
N LYS A 175 14.42 3.68 3.52
CA LYS A 175 15.78 3.35 4.00
C LYS A 175 16.14 4.10 5.27
N GLN A 176 15.85 5.39 5.33
CA GLN A 176 16.11 6.22 6.50
C GLN A 176 15.25 5.76 7.70
N ALA A 177 13.96 5.56 7.51
CA ALA A 177 13.05 5.11 8.56
C ALA A 177 13.48 3.75 9.15
N ILE A 178 13.93 2.81 8.31
CA ILE A 178 14.46 1.52 8.76
C ILE A 178 15.73 1.70 9.59
N ALA A 179 16.66 2.56 9.14
CA ALA A 179 17.93 2.79 9.83
C ALA A 179 17.75 3.49 11.19
N GLU A 180 16.77 4.38 11.29
CA GLU A 180 16.46 5.12 12.52
C GLU A 180 15.61 4.31 13.51
N SER A 181 14.86 3.32 13.03
CA SER A 181 13.96 2.50 13.85
C SER A 181 14.72 1.68 14.88
N LYS A 182 14.29 1.81 16.14
CA LYS A 182 14.77 1.00 17.26
C LYS A 182 13.77 -0.08 17.69
N ALA A 183 12.68 -0.21 16.93
CA ALA A 183 11.65 -1.18 17.21
C ALA A 183 12.20 -2.61 17.10
N ARG A 184 11.64 -3.50 17.93
CA ARG A 184 11.98 -4.93 17.90
C ARG A 184 11.51 -5.59 16.61
N THR A 185 10.34 -5.20 16.13
CA THR A 185 9.75 -5.68 14.87
C THR A 185 9.57 -4.53 13.90
N LYS A 186 10.03 -4.71 12.67
CA LYS A 186 9.89 -3.73 11.59
C LYS A 186 9.05 -4.32 10.47
N ILE A 187 7.94 -3.65 10.17
CA ILE A 187 7.04 -3.99 9.07
C ILE A 187 7.11 -2.86 8.05
N VAL A 188 7.42 -3.19 6.81
CA VAL A 188 7.32 -2.24 5.69
C VAL A 188 6.01 -2.51 4.97
N LEU A 189 5.20 -1.47 4.83
CA LEU A 189 3.92 -1.49 4.13
C LEU A 189 4.04 -0.58 2.91
N THR A 190 4.12 -1.20 1.73
CA THR A 190 4.19 -0.44 0.46
C THR A 190 3.03 -0.80 -0.46
N HIS A 191 2.84 0.01 -1.51
CA HIS A 191 1.94 -0.37 -2.57
C HIS A 191 2.68 -1.10 -3.69
N HIS A 192 3.72 -0.48 -4.27
CA HIS A 192 4.50 -1.12 -5.34
C HIS A 192 5.30 -2.32 -4.84
N VAL A 193 5.54 -3.25 -5.76
CA VAL A 193 6.19 -4.54 -5.50
C VAL A 193 7.70 -4.34 -5.27
N PRO A 194 8.26 -4.82 -4.15
CA PRO A 194 9.65 -4.49 -3.77
C PRO A 194 10.73 -5.37 -4.41
N THR A 195 10.37 -6.44 -5.14
CA THR A 195 11.34 -7.35 -5.75
C THR A 195 10.74 -8.13 -6.91
N GLN A 196 11.55 -8.41 -7.91
CA GLN A 196 11.18 -9.24 -9.06
C GLN A 196 10.82 -10.69 -8.67
N LEU A 197 11.21 -11.16 -7.49
CA LEU A 197 10.74 -12.46 -6.97
C LEU A 197 9.23 -12.50 -6.75
N CYS A 198 8.59 -11.35 -6.59
CA CYS A 198 7.15 -11.21 -6.44
C CYS A 198 6.44 -10.79 -7.74
N THR A 199 7.15 -10.74 -8.86
CA THR A 199 6.54 -10.54 -10.18
C THR A 199 6.05 -11.87 -10.73
N ALA A 200 4.79 -11.92 -11.15
CA ALA A 200 4.23 -13.11 -11.79
C ALA A 200 4.94 -13.44 -13.10
N GLU A 201 5.04 -14.73 -13.41
CA GLU A 201 5.82 -15.23 -14.54
C GLU A 201 5.40 -14.58 -15.86
N GLU A 202 4.09 -14.40 -16.06
CA GLU A 202 3.51 -13.77 -17.24
C GLU A 202 3.92 -12.30 -17.45
N PHE A 203 4.45 -11.63 -16.41
CA PHE A 203 4.83 -10.20 -16.47
C PHE A 203 6.34 -9.97 -16.41
N ARG A 204 7.15 -11.00 -16.20
CA ARG A 204 8.61 -10.85 -16.00
C ARG A 204 9.31 -10.14 -17.16
N ASP A 205 8.90 -10.45 -18.38
CA ASP A 205 9.49 -9.88 -19.59
C ASP A 205 8.70 -8.69 -20.15
N SER A 206 7.77 -8.15 -19.35
CA SER A 206 6.94 -7.01 -19.77
C SER A 206 7.74 -5.71 -19.75
N ASN A 207 7.74 -4.99 -20.88
CA ASN A 207 8.41 -3.69 -21.00
C ASN A 207 7.81 -2.61 -20.11
N ILE A 208 6.62 -2.82 -19.51
CA ILE A 208 6.00 -1.88 -18.57
C ILE A 208 6.19 -2.29 -17.11
N ASN A 209 6.87 -3.40 -16.85
CA ASN A 209 7.02 -3.94 -15.48
C ASN A 209 7.73 -2.96 -14.52
N GLY A 210 8.57 -2.06 -15.06
CA GLY A 210 9.20 -1.00 -14.27
C GLY A 210 8.23 -0.03 -13.61
N ALA A 211 6.96 0.04 -14.05
CA ALA A 211 5.91 0.80 -13.34
C ALA A 211 5.23 0.00 -12.22
N PHE A 212 5.56 -1.29 -12.05
CA PHE A 212 4.93 -2.16 -11.06
C PHE A 212 5.90 -2.65 -9.99
N THR A 213 7.12 -2.98 -10.40
CA THR A 213 8.09 -3.65 -9.54
C THR A 213 9.44 -2.96 -9.58
N VAL A 214 10.01 -2.74 -8.39
CA VAL A 214 11.41 -2.34 -8.23
C VAL A 214 12.20 -3.51 -7.64
N GLU A 215 13.50 -3.64 -7.95
CA GLU A 215 14.33 -4.71 -7.40
C GLU A 215 15.15 -4.21 -6.19
N LEU A 216 14.74 -4.62 -4.99
CA LEU A 216 15.41 -4.31 -3.74
C LEU A 216 16.01 -5.56 -3.04
N GLY A 217 16.12 -6.67 -3.76
CA GLY A 217 16.58 -7.95 -3.22
C GLY A 217 17.98 -7.91 -2.62
N GLU A 218 18.86 -7.03 -3.09
CA GLU A 218 20.18 -6.84 -2.49
C GLU A 218 20.14 -6.03 -1.18
N TYR A 219 19.18 -5.11 -1.05
CA TYR A 219 19.03 -4.27 0.14
C TYR A 219 18.32 -5.00 1.30
N ILE A 220 17.31 -5.80 0.98
CA ILE A 220 16.41 -6.40 1.98
C ILE A 220 17.13 -7.29 3.00
N PRO A 221 18.10 -8.17 2.65
CA PRO A 221 18.70 -9.12 3.60
C PRO A 221 19.33 -8.47 4.83
N ASP A 222 19.98 -7.33 4.64
CA ASP A 222 20.73 -6.62 5.67
C ASP A 222 19.95 -5.48 6.33
N SER A 223 18.71 -5.24 5.89
CA SER A 223 17.88 -4.12 6.34
C SER A 223 17.34 -4.27 7.76
N GLY A 224 17.24 -5.50 8.26
CA GLY A 224 16.63 -5.79 9.55
C GLY A 224 15.10 -5.80 9.54
N ILE A 225 14.47 -5.75 8.37
CA ILE A 225 13.01 -5.87 8.20
C ILE A 225 12.55 -7.29 8.53
N ASP A 226 11.42 -7.43 9.22
CA ASP A 226 10.81 -8.72 9.53
C ASP A 226 9.73 -9.11 8.52
N PHE A 227 8.89 -8.12 8.13
CA PHE A 227 7.84 -8.31 7.13
C PHE A 227 7.82 -7.16 6.13
N TRP A 228 7.59 -7.50 4.85
CA TRP A 228 7.27 -6.54 3.80
C TRP A 228 5.92 -6.90 3.18
N ILE A 229 4.94 -6.03 3.33
CA ILE A 229 3.58 -6.21 2.83
C ILE A 229 3.38 -5.25 1.65
N TYR A 230 2.87 -5.76 0.53
CA TYR A 230 2.73 -5.00 -0.71
C TYR A 230 1.41 -5.29 -1.46
N GLY A 231 1.09 -4.49 -2.47
CA GLY A 231 -0.07 -4.58 -3.35
C GLY A 231 0.27 -4.48 -4.84
N HIS A 232 -0.58 -3.78 -5.60
CA HIS A 232 -0.40 -3.26 -6.96
C HIS A 232 -0.44 -4.26 -8.13
N SER A 233 0.15 -5.41 -8.00
CA SER A 233 0.30 -6.36 -9.13
C SER A 233 -0.93 -7.22 -9.38
N HIS A 234 -1.91 -7.20 -8.49
CA HIS A 234 -3.07 -8.10 -8.44
C HIS A 234 -2.66 -9.59 -8.51
N ARG A 235 -1.46 -9.90 -8.02
CA ARG A 235 -0.91 -11.27 -7.92
C ARG A 235 -0.37 -11.49 -6.51
N ASN A 236 -0.96 -12.45 -5.79
CA ASN A 236 -0.59 -12.77 -4.42
C ASN A 236 0.60 -13.72 -4.35
N ILE A 237 1.81 -13.19 -4.54
CA ILE A 237 3.05 -13.94 -4.50
C ILE A 237 3.78 -13.66 -3.19
N ASN A 238 4.23 -14.72 -2.52
CA ASN A 238 5.04 -14.61 -1.31
C ASN A 238 6.49 -14.97 -1.61
N ALA A 239 7.40 -14.27 -0.97
CA ALA A 239 8.84 -14.55 -1.06
C ALA A 239 9.49 -14.42 0.32
N GLN A 240 10.70 -14.92 0.45
CA GLN A 240 11.54 -14.69 1.61
C GLN A 240 12.95 -14.32 1.14
N ILE A 241 13.48 -13.21 1.67
CA ILE A 241 14.83 -12.75 1.39
C ILE A 241 15.54 -12.54 2.73
N GLY A 242 16.57 -13.34 3.00
CA GLY A 242 17.15 -13.42 4.34
C GLY A 242 16.10 -13.80 5.38
N LYS A 243 15.93 -12.99 6.44
CA LYS A 243 14.88 -13.19 7.43
C LYS A 243 13.53 -12.57 7.05
N THR A 244 13.53 -11.64 6.09
CA THR A 244 12.34 -10.85 5.73
C THR A 244 11.33 -11.69 4.98
N LYS A 245 10.11 -11.77 5.49
CA LYS A 245 8.97 -12.37 4.81
C LYS A 245 8.27 -11.30 3.97
N ILE A 246 8.17 -11.51 2.65
CA ILE A 246 7.51 -10.62 1.71
C ILE A 246 6.17 -11.26 1.32
N THR A 247 5.08 -10.52 1.48
CA THR A 247 3.73 -11.08 1.31
C THR A 247 2.74 -10.01 0.81
N SER A 248 1.67 -10.48 0.19
CA SER A 248 0.56 -9.64 -0.29
C SER A 248 -0.78 -10.34 -0.11
N ASN A 249 -1.87 -9.57 -0.13
CA ASN A 249 -3.24 -10.09 -0.11
C ASN A 249 -4.16 -9.11 -0.87
N GLN A 250 -4.03 -9.14 -2.18
CA GLN A 250 -4.64 -8.21 -3.13
C GLN A 250 -6.00 -8.75 -3.58
N LEU A 251 -7.06 -7.95 -3.47
CA LEU A 251 -8.39 -8.31 -3.97
C LEU A 251 -8.43 -8.22 -5.49
N GLY A 252 -7.99 -7.10 -6.05
CA GLY A 252 -8.01 -6.83 -7.48
C GLY A 252 -9.40 -6.49 -8.02
N TYR A 253 -9.56 -6.51 -9.33
CA TYR A 253 -10.82 -6.14 -9.99
C TYR A 253 -11.83 -7.27 -9.98
N ILE A 254 -12.91 -7.09 -9.23
CA ILE A 254 -14.02 -8.05 -9.17
C ILE A 254 -14.66 -8.25 -10.55
N SER A 255 -14.77 -7.18 -11.33
CA SER A 255 -15.32 -7.26 -12.70
C SER A 255 -14.50 -8.13 -13.65
N GLN A 256 -13.22 -8.37 -13.32
CA GLN A 256 -12.31 -9.24 -14.10
C GLN A 256 -12.14 -10.63 -13.46
N GLY A 257 -12.76 -10.88 -12.32
CA GLY A 257 -12.69 -12.15 -11.60
C GLY A 257 -11.32 -12.42 -10.95
N GLU A 258 -10.49 -11.40 -10.75
CA GLU A 258 -9.13 -11.54 -10.24
C GLU A 258 -9.07 -12.18 -8.86
N HIS A 259 -10.01 -11.86 -7.98
CA HIS A 259 -10.12 -12.42 -6.62
C HIS A 259 -10.25 -13.96 -6.58
N PHE A 260 -10.72 -14.58 -7.65
CA PHE A 260 -10.73 -16.05 -7.77
C PHE A 260 -9.38 -16.59 -8.25
N ALA A 261 -8.70 -15.84 -9.11
CA ALA A 261 -7.48 -16.29 -9.77
C ALA A 261 -6.22 -16.01 -8.94
N ASN A 262 -6.24 -14.95 -8.11
CA ASN A 262 -5.06 -14.47 -7.40
C ASN A 262 -4.87 -15.05 -5.99
N GLY A 263 -5.82 -15.86 -5.50
CA GLY A 263 -5.72 -16.47 -4.16
C GLY A 263 -5.94 -15.46 -3.01
N PHE A 264 -6.81 -14.46 -3.20
CA PHE A 264 -7.23 -13.58 -2.13
C PHE A 264 -7.82 -14.38 -0.95
N ASP A 265 -7.42 -14.04 0.27
CA ASP A 265 -7.87 -14.72 1.50
C ASP A 265 -8.35 -13.67 2.51
N SER A 266 -9.67 -13.71 2.82
CA SER A 266 -10.30 -12.80 3.77
C SER A 266 -9.76 -12.89 5.20
N LYS A 267 -8.96 -13.91 5.51
CA LYS A 267 -8.41 -14.21 6.85
C LYS A 267 -6.91 -13.93 6.97
N LYS A 268 -6.26 -13.55 5.88
CA LYS A 268 -4.80 -13.51 5.81
C LYS A 268 -4.21 -12.54 6.82
N MET A 269 -3.35 -13.02 7.69
CA MET A 269 -2.74 -12.24 8.76
C MET A 269 -1.30 -12.68 9.04
N ILE A 270 -0.57 -11.85 9.77
CA ILE A 270 0.70 -12.18 10.43
C ILE A 270 0.56 -12.01 11.93
N GLU A 271 1.37 -12.75 12.67
CA GLU A 271 1.50 -12.66 14.13
C GLU A 271 2.89 -12.11 14.48
N VAL A 272 2.95 -11.10 15.36
CA VAL A 272 4.19 -10.39 15.73
C VAL A 272 4.31 -10.19 17.24
#